data_6f7f9a6d3ced87ff1a923be3977211c6
#
_entry.id   6f7f9a6d3ced87ff1a923be3977211c6
#
_cell.length_a   1.000
_cell.length_b   1.000
_cell.length_c   1.000
_cell.angle_alpha   90.00
_cell.angle_beta   90.00
_cell.angle_gamma   90.00
#
_symmetry.space_group_name_H-M   'P 1'
#
loop_
_entity.id
_entity.type
_entity.pdbx_description
1 polymer ?
#
loop_
_entity_poly.entity_id
_entity_poly.type
_entity_poly.pdbx_seq_one_letter_code
_entity_poly.pdbx_strand_id
1 'polypeptide(L)'
;MSTDFQYSTDFYGMNSRELSHTCMHLLCLAGEASFVFNEHCYHIIKNDMVVMPMPDRISNLAAHDDLQVEWFAADYKFLQNLLPSNNYGIGGSISLNQDPVIKLTNEQARHLLDDFHRLRDRKDDSHVQFYRELMGSLCLTMMYDIFEAHAQQESTDTHTDRTAYIVKQLMTLLSTGISRTERDVNYYAERLKVSPKYLSATIKRVTGHSVTSYIDRHTIPILKDYLNDERLSLTQIADLMNFTSLSYFSRCCTKHLGQSPSEYRQSHQPK
;
A
#
# COMPACT_ATOMS: atom_id res chain seq x y z
N MET A 1 24.09 7.03 -4.93
CA MET A 1 22.76 7.64 -4.73
C MET A 1 21.75 6.60 -5.19
N SER A 2 20.97 6.03 -4.31
CA SER A 2 19.86 5.13 -4.71
C SER A 2 18.86 6.00 -5.47
N THR A 3 18.67 5.73 -6.75
CA THR A 3 17.61 6.35 -7.55
C THR A 3 16.29 5.81 -7.01
N ASP A 4 15.48 6.67 -6.39
CA ASP A 4 14.16 6.29 -5.82
C ASP A 4 13.22 5.69 -6.87
N PHE A 5 13.55 5.84 -8.18
CA PHE A 5 12.74 5.42 -9.32
C PHE A 5 13.60 4.74 -10.39
N GLN A 6 13.12 3.63 -10.90
CA GLN A 6 13.78 2.87 -11.98
C GLN A 6 12.75 2.55 -13.08
N TYR A 7 13.23 2.49 -14.33
CA TYR A 7 12.44 2.10 -15.48
C TYR A 7 13.31 1.29 -16.43
N SER A 8 12.77 0.21 -16.97
CA SER A 8 13.48 -0.62 -17.96
C SER A 8 12.51 -1.41 -18.83
N THR A 9 13.03 -1.92 -19.93
CA THR A 9 12.38 -2.88 -20.84
C THR A 9 13.00 -4.28 -20.73
N ASP A 10 14.02 -4.44 -19.87
CA ASP A 10 14.69 -5.72 -19.66
C ASP A 10 13.92 -6.59 -18.66
N PHE A 11 13.31 -7.67 -19.15
CA PHE A 11 12.56 -8.61 -18.33
C PHE A 11 13.44 -9.29 -17.27
N TYR A 12 14.66 -9.64 -17.60
CA TYR A 12 15.56 -10.33 -16.68
C TYR A 12 16.16 -9.40 -15.63
N GLY A 13 16.17 -8.09 -15.88
CA GLY A 13 16.60 -7.07 -14.94
C GLY A 13 15.71 -6.96 -13.69
N MET A 14 14.46 -7.49 -13.75
CA MET A 14 13.53 -7.48 -12.61
C MET A 14 14.06 -8.22 -11.37
N ASN A 15 14.96 -9.18 -11.52
CA ASN A 15 15.53 -9.97 -10.42
C ASN A 15 16.81 -9.35 -9.82
N SER A 16 16.99 -8.04 -9.95
CA SER A 16 18.13 -7.35 -9.37
C SER A 16 17.98 -7.15 -7.87
N ARG A 17 19.06 -7.36 -7.11
CA ARG A 17 19.11 -7.05 -5.66
C ARG A 17 18.87 -5.56 -5.35
N GLU A 18 19.09 -4.69 -6.32
CA GLU A 18 18.86 -3.25 -6.20
C GLU A 18 17.38 -2.92 -6.05
N LEU A 19 16.49 -3.83 -6.45
CA LEU A 19 15.03 -3.70 -6.37
C LEU A 19 14.43 -4.19 -5.04
N SER A 20 15.23 -4.70 -4.11
CA SER A 20 14.74 -5.37 -2.88
C SER A 20 13.84 -4.50 -1.98
N HIS A 21 13.93 -3.17 -2.08
CA HIS A 21 13.11 -2.23 -1.30
C HIS A 21 12.09 -1.48 -2.14
N THR A 22 11.86 -1.93 -3.38
CA THR A 22 10.92 -1.28 -4.31
C THR A 22 9.61 -2.04 -4.41
N CYS A 23 8.60 -1.38 -4.98
CA CYS A 23 7.46 -2.03 -5.60
C CYS A 23 7.62 -1.89 -7.10
N MET A 24 7.57 -3.01 -7.80
CA MET A 24 7.69 -3.05 -9.25
C MET A 24 6.32 -3.23 -9.90
N HIS A 25 6.14 -2.53 -11.00
CA HIS A 25 4.97 -2.53 -11.84
C HIS A 25 5.44 -2.88 -13.26
N LEU A 26 5.00 -4.02 -13.80
CA LEU A 26 5.39 -4.49 -15.14
C LEU A 26 4.15 -4.63 -16.01
N LEU A 27 4.23 -4.11 -17.24
CA LEU A 27 3.22 -4.25 -18.27
C LEU A 27 3.76 -5.10 -19.43
N CYS A 28 3.05 -6.17 -19.79
CA CYS A 28 3.37 -7.00 -20.95
C CYS A 28 2.70 -6.39 -22.21
N LEU A 29 3.53 -5.97 -23.17
CA LEU A 29 3.08 -5.31 -24.40
C LEU A 29 2.91 -6.28 -25.58
N ALA A 30 3.71 -7.34 -25.63
CA ALA A 30 3.66 -8.40 -26.64
C ALA A 30 4.36 -9.66 -26.13
N GLY A 31 4.10 -10.80 -26.79
CA GLY A 31 4.69 -12.10 -26.45
C GLY A 31 4.15 -12.65 -25.15
N GLU A 32 4.92 -13.57 -24.56
CA GLU A 32 4.57 -14.23 -23.31
C GLU A 32 5.81 -14.54 -22.47
N ALA A 33 5.63 -14.59 -21.15
CA ALA A 33 6.68 -14.95 -20.21
C ALA A 33 6.12 -15.69 -19.00
N SER A 34 6.98 -16.34 -18.25
CA SER A 34 6.64 -16.94 -16.97
C SER A 34 7.68 -16.60 -15.90
N PHE A 35 7.25 -16.62 -14.66
CA PHE A 35 8.09 -16.41 -13.48
C PHE A 35 7.50 -17.10 -12.26
N VAL A 36 8.33 -17.34 -11.26
CA VAL A 36 7.88 -17.84 -9.95
C VAL A 36 7.92 -16.68 -8.95
N PHE A 37 6.81 -16.46 -8.25
CA PHE A 37 6.69 -15.49 -7.18
C PHE A 37 5.96 -16.12 -5.99
N ASN A 38 6.53 -16.02 -4.78
CA ASN A 38 5.99 -16.66 -3.58
C ASN A 38 5.69 -18.16 -3.78
N GLU A 39 6.59 -18.90 -4.43
CA GLU A 39 6.48 -20.34 -4.72
C GLU A 39 5.39 -20.72 -5.76
N HIS A 40 4.68 -19.77 -6.33
CA HIS A 40 3.69 -19.98 -7.38
C HIS A 40 4.24 -19.56 -8.74
N CYS A 41 3.96 -20.38 -9.77
CA CYS A 41 4.30 -20.06 -11.15
C CYS A 41 3.20 -19.22 -11.79
N TYR A 42 3.59 -18.10 -12.38
CA TYR A 42 2.72 -17.19 -13.11
C TYR A 42 3.10 -17.16 -14.57
N HIS A 43 2.12 -17.05 -15.43
CA HIS A 43 2.26 -16.87 -16.86
C HIS A 43 1.59 -15.58 -17.26
N ILE A 44 2.31 -14.74 -18.00
CA ILE A 44 1.84 -13.45 -18.48
C ILE A 44 1.83 -13.38 -19.99
N ILE A 45 0.86 -12.72 -20.52
CA ILE A 45 0.67 -12.46 -21.95
C ILE A 45 0.40 -10.97 -22.17
N LYS A 46 0.26 -10.57 -23.43
CA LYS A 46 -0.08 -9.19 -23.78
C LYS A 46 -1.25 -8.64 -22.97
N ASN A 47 -1.09 -7.40 -22.48
CA ASN A 47 -2.01 -6.67 -21.63
C ASN A 47 -2.10 -7.19 -20.18
N ASP A 48 -1.19 -8.06 -19.75
CA ASP A 48 -1.09 -8.39 -18.34
C ASP A 48 -0.24 -7.35 -17.62
N MET A 49 -0.77 -6.85 -16.52
CA MET A 49 -0.06 -6.01 -15.57
C MET A 49 0.39 -6.86 -14.40
N VAL A 50 1.64 -6.73 -13.98
CA VAL A 50 2.17 -7.40 -12.79
C VAL A 50 2.59 -6.36 -11.77
N VAL A 51 2.08 -6.49 -10.53
CA VAL A 51 2.45 -5.62 -9.42
C VAL A 51 3.13 -6.43 -8.33
N MET A 52 4.40 -6.17 -8.08
CA MET A 52 5.22 -6.95 -7.14
C MET A 52 5.82 -6.06 -6.07
N PRO A 53 5.24 -6.04 -4.86
CA PRO A 53 5.93 -5.51 -3.70
C PRO A 53 7.12 -6.42 -3.35
N MET A 54 8.31 -5.85 -3.22
CA MET A 54 9.55 -6.59 -2.90
C MET A 54 9.88 -7.69 -3.94
N PRO A 55 10.34 -7.33 -5.14
CA PRO A 55 10.60 -8.25 -6.24
C PRO A 55 11.77 -9.22 -6.03
N ASP A 56 12.51 -9.13 -4.92
CA ASP A 56 13.54 -10.09 -4.50
C ASP A 56 13.04 -11.53 -4.30
N ARG A 57 11.71 -11.72 -4.32
CA ARG A 57 11.05 -13.03 -4.24
C ARG A 57 10.78 -13.67 -5.60
N ILE A 58 11.20 -13.02 -6.68
CA ILE A 58 11.04 -13.54 -8.04
C ILE A 58 12.16 -14.54 -8.32
N SER A 59 11.80 -15.65 -9.01
CA SER A 59 12.74 -16.64 -9.51
C SER A 59 12.23 -17.27 -10.81
N ASN A 60 13.08 -18.08 -11.45
CA ASN A 60 12.73 -18.88 -12.63
C ASN A 60 12.08 -18.06 -13.75
N LEU A 61 12.72 -16.94 -14.12
CA LEU A 61 12.31 -16.11 -15.25
C LEU A 61 12.51 -16.86 -16.56
N ALA A 62 11.47 -16.95 -17.37
CA ALA A 62 11.52 -17.50 -18.72
C ALA A 62 10.64 -16.66 -19.64
N ALA A 63 11.15 -16.33 -20.82
CA ALA A 63 10.48 -15.47 -21.79
C ALA A 63 10.60 -16.06 -23.20
N HIS A 64 9.58 -15.83 -24.02
CA HIS A 64 9.65 -16.08 -25.46
C HIS A 64 10.43 -14.95 -26.16
N ASP A 65 10.99 -15.25 -27.32
CA ASP A 65 11.84 -14.32 -28.08
C ASP A 65 11.11 -13.02 -28.53
N ASP A 66 9.77 -13.07 -28.63
CA ASP A 66 8.93 -11.95 -29.02
C ASP A 66 8.39 -11.13 -27.82
N LEU A 67 8.86 -11.46 -26.60
CA LEU A 67 8.43 -10.73 -25.40
C LEU A 67 8.83 -9.26 -25.49
N GLN A 68 7.84 -8.39 -25.23
CA GLN A 68 8.04 -6.96 -25.01
C GLN A 68 7.37 -6.57 -23.69
N VAL A 69 8.14 -6.02 -22.79
CA VAL A 69 7.67 -5.53 -21.49
C VAL A 69 8.24 -4.15 -21.22
N GLU A 70 7.52 -3.41 -20.42
CA GLU A 70 8.02 -2.21 -19.75
C GLU A 70 7.74 -2.37 -18.26
N TRP A 71 8.69 -1.97 -17.43
CA TRP A 71 8.48 -1.94 -16.00
C TRP A 71 9.03 -0.68 -15.35
N PHE A 72 8.32 -0.26 -14.31
CA PHE A 72 8.67 0.85 -13.45
C PHE A 72 8.74 0.36 -12.00
N ALA A 73 9.78 0.74 -11.27
CA ALA A 73 9.94 0.44 -9.86
C ALA A 73 10.19 1.72 -9.06
N ALA A 74 9.55 1.82 -7.91
CA ALA A 74 9.76 2.92 -6.99
C ALA A 74 9.92 2.40 -5.55
N ASP A 75 10.58 3.20 -4.69
CA ASP A 75 10.74 2.86 -3.27
C ASP A 75 9.40 2.53 -2.62
N TYR A 76 9.33 1.37 -1.98
CA TYR A 76 8.09 0.84 -1.42
C TYR A 76 7.49 1.76 -0.33
N LYS A 77 8.35 2.37 0.52
CA LYS A 77 7.89 3.29 1.56
C LYS A 77 7.38 4.60 0.96
N PHE A 78 8.03 5.08 -0.10
CA PHE A 78 7.57 6.24 -0.83
C PHE A 78 6.15 6.02 -1.34
N LEU A 79 5.90 4.92 -2.08
CA LEU A 79 4.58 4.59 -2.60
C LEU A 79 3.54 4.39 -1.50
N GLN A 80 3.90 3.71 -0.40
CA GLN A 80 3.00 3.53 0.74
C GLN A 80 2.56 4.85 1.38
N ASN A 81 3.45 5.85 1.43
CA ASN A 81 3.13 7.15 2.01
C ASN A 81 2.23 8.00 1.11
N LEU A 82 2.18 7.72 -0.19
CA LEU A 82 1.28 8.37 -1.14
C LEU A 82 -0.16 7.85 -1.03
N LEU A 83 -0.31 6.56 -0.68
CA LEU A 83 -1.61 5.92 -0.66
C LEU A 83 -2.48 6.55 0.44
N PRO A 84 -3.68 7.02 0.10
CA PRO A 84 -4.64 7.43 1.10
C PRO A 84 -4.95 6.23 2.02
N SER A 85 -5.23 6.51 3.29
CA SER A 85 -5.61 5.51 4.29
C SER A 85 -7.01 4.91 4.01
N ASN A 86 -7.33 4.65 2.73
CA ASN A 86 -8.59 4.05 2.32
C ASN A 86 -8.46 2.55 2.13
N ASN A 87 -9.59 1.87 2.06
CA ASN A 87 -9.70 0.41 1.97
C ASN A 87 -8.96 -0.19 0.77
N TYR A 88 -8.87 0.54 -0.33
CA TYR A 88 -8.26 0.05 -1.57
C TYR A 88 -6.73 0.04 -1.52
N GLY A 89 -6.10 1.07 -0.93
CA GLY A 89 -4.64 1.13 -0.83
C GLY A 89 -4.05 -0.03 -0.02
N ILE A 90 -4.82 -0.57 0.91
CA ILE A 90 -4.39 -1.67 1.77
C ILE A 90 -4.91 -3.01 1.24
N GLY A 91 -6.18 -3.09 0.85
CA GLY A 91 -6.81 -4.31 0.33
C GLY A 91 -6.21 -4.74 -1.02
N GLY A 92 -6.02 -3.81 -1.94
CA GLY A 92 -5.40 -4.05 -3.23
C GLY A 92 -3.96 -4.54 -3.12
N SER A 93 -3.15 -3.95 -2.22
CA SER A 93 -1.78 -4.43 -1.96
C SER A 93 -1.73 -5.86 -1.45
N ILE A 94 -2.78 -6.33 -0.79
CA ILE A 94 -2.85 -7.68 -0.23
C ILE A 94 -3.25 -8.68 -1.29
N SER A 95 -4.27 -8.37 -2.08
CA SER A 95 -4.68 -9.19 -3.21
C SER A 95 -3.52 -9.38 -4.19
N LEU A 96 -2.81 -8.29 -4.51
CA LEU A 96 -1.63 -8.31 -5.38
C LEU A 96 -0.42 -9.07 -4.81
N ASN A 97 -0.31 -9.21 -3.49
CA ASN A 97 0.69 -10.10 -2.89
C ASN A 97 0.35 -11.59 -3.05
N GLN A 98 -0.93 -11.91 -3.23
CA GLN A 98 -1.39 -13.28 -3.44
C GLN A 98 -1.45 -13.64 -4.92
N ASP A 99 -1.97 -12.74 -5.73
CA ASP A 99 -1.99 -12.83 -7.19
C ASP A 99 -1.49 -11.49 -7.77
N PRO A 100 -0.23 -11.43 -8.22
CA PRO A 100 0.38 -10.21 -8.72
C PRO A 100 -0.08 -9.83 -10.13
N VAL A 101 -0.87 -10.67 -10.81
CA VAL A 101 -1.24 -10.49 -12.22
C VAL A 101 -2.65 -9.92 -12.34
N ILE A 102 -2.76 -8.79 -13.02
CA ILE A 102 -4.03 -8.13 -13.36
C ILE A 102 -4.23 -8.23 -14.87
N LYS A 103 -5.36 -8.76 -15.31
CA LYS A 103 -5.76 -8.82 -16.71
C LYS A 103 -6.37 -7.50 -17.12
N LEU A 104 -5.74 -6.78 -18.07
CA LEU A 104 -6.20 -5.48 -18.50
C LEU A 104 -6.97 -5.56 -19.83
N THR A 105 -7.92 -4.67 -20.02
CA THR A 105 -8.45 -4.36 -21.34
C THR A 105 -7.42 -3.58 -22.17
N ASN A 106 -7.59 -3.53 -23.49
CA ASN A 106 -6.71 -2.73 -24.36
C ASN A 106 -6.66 -1.25 -23.95
N GLU A 107 -7.76 -0.70 -23.47
CA GLU A 107 -7.86 0.69 -23.03
C GLU A 107 -7.10 0.92 -21.73
N GLN A 108 -7.27 0.06 -20.74
CA GLN A 108 -6.55 0.11 -19.47
C GLN A 108 -5.04 -0.04 -19.67
N ALA A 109 -4.61 -1.01 -20.52
CA ALA A 109 -3.20 -1.20 -20.84
C ALA A 109 -2.59 0.05 -21.50
N ARG A 110 -3.32 0.73 -22.38
CA ARG A 110 -2.89 1.97 -23.02
C ARG A 110 -2.72 3.11 -22.00
N HIS A 111 -3.68 3.30 -21.09
CA HIS A 111 -3.59 4.33 -20.04
C HIS A 111 -2.38 4.09 -19.12
N LEU A 112 -2.18 2.85 -18.67
CA LEU A 112 -1.03 2.51 -17.82
C LEU A 112 0.30 2.66 -18.55
N LEU A 113 0.36 2.37 -19.84
CA LEU A 113 1.54 2.62 -20.67
C LEU A 113 1.85 4.12 -20.77
N ASP A 114 0.83 4.96 -20.96
CA ASP A 114 0.98 6.42 -20.97
C ASP A 114 1.51 6.92 -19.61
N ASP A 115 1.05 6.37 -18.49
CA ASP A 115 1.58 6.69 -17.16
C ASP A 115 3.03 6.25 -16.98
N PHE A 116 3.40 5.06 -17.45
CA PHE A 116 4.79 4.57 -17.44
C PHE A 116 5.70 5.52 -18.22
N HIS A 117 5.27 5.98 -19.39
CA HIS A 117 6.04 6.92 -20.21
C HIS A 117 6.20 8.28 -19.52
N ARG A 118 5.16 8.81 -18.88
CA ARG A 118 5.25 10.05 -18.08
C ARG A 118 6.26 9.91 -16.93
N LEU A 119 6.23 8.78 -16.22
CA LEU A 119 7.18 8.49 -15.14
C LEU A 119 8.61 8.34 -15.66
N ARG A 120 8.80 7.60 -16.76
CA ARG A 120 10.08 7.45 -17.45
C ARG A 120 10.69 8.81 -17.83
N ASP A 121 9.89 9.67 -18.46
CA ASP A 121 10.36 10.95 -19.00
C ASP A 121 10.73 11.95 -17.89
N ARG A 122 10.29 11.72 -16.65
CA ARG A 122 10.53 12.58 -15.48
C ARG A 122 11.46 12.01 -14.44
N LYS A 123 11.76 10.71 -14.44
CA LYS A 123 12.53 10.06 -13.37
C LYS A 123 13.92 10.64 -13.13
N ASP A 124 14.53 11.23 -14.14
CA ASP A 124 15.89 11.80 -14.10
C ASP A 124 15.90 13.32 -13.81
N ASP A 125 14.74 13.96 -13.70
CA ASP A 125 14.57 15.40 -13.45
C ASP A 125 14.79 15.79 -11.96
N SER A 126 15.62 15.07 -11.22
CA SER A 126 15.82 15.25 -9.76
C SER A 126 16.29 16.65 -9.34
N HIS A 127 16.70 17.48 -10.30
CA HIS A 127 17.10 18.87 -10.08
C HIS A 127 15.94 19.87 -10.05
N VAL A 128 14.72 19.45 -10.41
CA VAL A 128 13.52 20.30 -10.41
C VAL A 128 13.00 20.48 -8.98
N GLN A 129 12.61 21.69 -8.62
CA GLN A 129 12.23 22.07 -7.24
C GLN A 129 11.09 21.21 -6.66
N PHE A 130 10.09 20.82 -7.47
CA PHE A 130 8.94 20.01 -7.05
C PHE A 130 8.99 18.58 -7.60
N TYR A 131 10.21 18.07 -7.81
CA TYR A 131 10.42 16.75 -8.41
C TYR A 131 9.70 15.64 -7.64
N ARG A 132 9.84 15.63 -6.30
CA ARG A 132 9.30 14.56 -5.45
C ARG A 132 7.77 14.57 -5.43
N GLU A 133 7.18 15.76 -5.40
CA GLU A 133 5.73 15.96 -5.45
C GLU A 133 5.17 15.59 -6.84
N LEU A 134 5.86 15.95 -7.90
CA LEU A 134 5.49 15.59 -9.27
C LEU A 134 5.52 14.08 -9.46
N MET A 135 6.62 13.42 -9.10
CA MET A 135 6.73 11.96 -9.18
C MET A 135 5.69 11.27 -8.30
N GLY A 136 5.42 11.83 -7.11
CA GLY A 136 4.35 11.34 -6.24
C GLY A 136 2.97 11.40 -6.88
N SER A 137 2.64 12.50 -7.54
CA SER A 137 1.36 12.67 -8.23
C SER A 137 1.21 11.71 -9.42
N LEU A 138 2.28 11.52 -10.20
CA LEU A 138 2.29 10.55 -11.31
C LEU A 138 2.16 9.10 -10.83
N CYS A 139 2.92 8.73 -9.79
CA CYS A 139 2.78 7.41 -9.17
C CYS A 139 1.36 7.18 -8.60
N LEU A 140 0.77 8.21 -8.00
CA LEU A 140 -0.58 8.12 -7.44
C LEU A 140 -1.63 7.90 -8.53
N THR A 141 -1.53 8.60 -9.67
CA THR A 141 -2.39 8.40 -10.84
C THR A 141 -2.30 6.96 -11.33
N MET A 142 -1.09 6.49 -11.63
CA MET A 142 -0.84 5.10 -12.05
C MET A 142 -1.44 4.09 -11.05
N MET A 143 -1.25 4.29 -9.73
CA MET A 143 -1.79 3.39 -8.72
C MET A 143 -3.32 3.37 -8.71
N TYR A 144 -4.00 4.50 -8.93
CA TYR A 144 -5.46 4.52 -9.03
C TYR A 144 -5.97 3.80 -10.28
N ASP A 145 -5.30 3.92 -11.42
CA ASP A 145 -5.65 3.19 -12.63
C ASP A 145 -5.47 1.66 -12.44
N ILE A 146 -4.40 1.25 -11.74
CA ILE A 146 -4.19 -0.15 -11.34
C ILE A 146 -5.30 -0.62 -10.40
N PHE A 147 -5.68 0.17 -9.40
CA PHE A 147 -6.71 -0.20 -8.44
C PHE A 147 -8.09 -0.33 -9.09
N GLU A 148 -8.42 0.55 -10.03
CA GLU A 148 -9.66 0.47 -10.78
C GLU A 148 -9.72 -0.81 -11.63
N ALA A 149 -8.63 -1.13 -12.35
CA ALA A 149 -8.53 -2.36 -13.14
C ALA A 149 -8.65 -3.61 -12.27
N HIS A 150 -7.96 -3.64 -11.12
CA HIS A 150 -8.03 -4.74 -10.16
C HIS A 150 -9.43 -4.90 -9.54
N ALA A 151 -10.10 -3.80 -9.21
CA ALA A 151 -11.46 -3.82 -8.66
C ALA A 151 -12.48 -4.41 -9.62
N GLN A 152 -12.34 -4.09 -10.90
CA GLN A 152 -13.22 -4.65 -11.96
C GLN A 152 -12.98 -6.15 -12.12
N GLN A 153 -11.76 -6.62 -12.01
CA GLN A 153 -11.43 -8.05 -12.05
C GLN A 153 -11.99 -8.80 -10.83
N GLU A 154 -11.81 -8.29 -9.59
CA GLU A 154 -12.36 -8.92 -8.38
C GLU A 154 -13.89 -9.03 -8.39
N SER A 155 -14.60 -8.14 -9.05
CA SER A 155 -16.06 -8.20 -9.15
C SER A 155 -16.57 -9.35 -10.00
N THR A 156 -15.71 -9.94 -10.84
CA THR A 156 -16.04 -11.08 -11.73
C THR A 156 -15.60 -12.43 -11.15
N ASP A 157 -14.71 -12.44 -10.14
CA ASP A 157 -14.14 -13.66 -9.57
C ASP A 157 -14.94 -14.11 -8.33
N THR A 158 -15.64 -15.24 -8.42
CA THR A 158 -16.51 -15.79 -7.35
C THR A 158 -15.74 -16.60 -6.29
N HIS A 159 -14.43 -16.79 -6.44
CA HIS A 159 -13.58 -17.51 -5.50
C HIS A 159 -12.79 -16.56 -4.56
N THR A 160 -13.51 -15.94 -3.63
CA THR A 160 -12.85 -15.15 -2.58
C THR A 160 -12.18 -16.09 -1.57
N ASP A 161 -10.87 -16.19 -1.58
CA ASP A 161 -10.12 -16.86 -0.50
C ASP A 161 -10.53 -16.26 0.85
N ARG A 162 -10.83 -17.13 1.84
CA ARG A 162 -11.21 -16.74 3.20
C ARG A 162 -10.20 -15.75 3.82
N THR A 163 -8.94 -15.85 3.44
CA THR A 163 -7.86 -14.98 3.88
C THR A 163 -8.04 -13.56 3.34
N ALA A 164 -8.26 -13.42 2.02
CA ALA A 164 -8.53 -12.13 1.37
C ALA A 164 -9.80 -11.49 1.94
N TYR A 165 -10.85 -12.27 2.17
CA TYR A 165 -12.07 -11.81 2.81
C TYR A 165 -11.83 -11.21 4.20
N ILE A 166 -11.08 -11.90 5.08
CA ILE A 166 -10.77 -11.41 6.43
C ILE A 166 -10.01 -10.10 6.40
N VAL A 167 -9.05 -9.99 5.49
CA VAL A 167 -8.27 -8.75 5.35
C VAL A 167 -9.15 -7.62 4.85
N LYS A 168 -9.95 -7.84 3.82
CA LYS A 168 -10.92 -6.86 3.28
C LYS A 168 -11.87 -6.39 4.39
N GLN A 169 -12.42 -7.31 5.17
CA GLN A 169 -13.31 -6.97 6.28
C GLN A 169 -12.60 -6.16 7.39
N LEU A 170 -11.36 -6.50 7.75
CA LEU A 170 -10.58 -5.69 8.71
C LEU A 170 -10.40 -4.27 8.20
N MET A 171 -10.04 -4.11 6.93
CA MET A 171 -9.83 -2.78 6.33
C MET A 171 -11.14 -1.98 6.27
N THR A 172 -12.24 -2.63 5.94
CA THR A 172 -13.57 -2.04 5.97
C THR A 172 -13.93 -1.54 7.38
N LEU A 173 -13.68 -2.35 8.41
CA LEU A 173 -13.90 -1.91 9.80
C LEU A 173 -13.01 -0.71 10.17
N LEU A 174 -11.75 -0.72 9.81
CA LEU A 174 -10.83 0.38 10.11
C LEU A 174 -11.24 1.68 9.42
N SER A 175 -11.75 1.63 8.18
CA SER A 175 -12.20 2.81 7.43
C SER A 175 -13.46 3.46 7.99
N THR A 176 -14.24 2.75 8.82
CA THR A 176 -15.39 3.37 9.51
C THR A 176 -14.98 4.40 10.56
N GLY A 177 -13.66 4.51 10.85
CA GLY A 177 -13.14 5.36 11.92
C GLY A 177 -13.30 4.77 13.33
N ILE A 178 -13.71 3.50 13.43
CA ILE A 178 -13.92 2.81 14.72
C ILE A 178 -12.61 2.73 15.53
N SER A 179 -11.45 2.75 14.87
CA SER A 179 -10.13 2.76 15.51
C SER A 179 -9.92 3.99 16.41
N ARG A 180 -10.74 5.03 16.28
CA ARG A 180 -10.77 6.17 17.20
C ARG A 180 -10.99 5.71 18.64
N THR A 181 -11.95 4.80 18.85
CA THR A 181 -12.35 4.32 20.17
C THR A 181 -11.88 2.90 20.46
N GLU A 182 -11.78 2.05 19.45
CA GLU A 182 -11.44 0.64 19.57
C GLU A 182 -10.05 0.37 18.99
N ARG A 183 -9.08 0.06 19.85
CA ARG A 183 -7.67 -0.14 19.46
C ARG A 183 -7.14 -1.54 19.82
N ASP A 184 -7.99 -2.37 20.48
CA ASP A 184 -7.63 -3.74 20.83
C ASP A 184 -7.86 -4.69 19.64
N VAL A 185 -6.87 -5.51 19.32
CA VAL A 185 -6.96 -6.57 18.29
C VAL A 185 -8.11 -7.54 18.57
N ASN A 186 -8.41 -7.80 19.86
CA ASN A 186 -9.50 -8.67 20.25
C ASN A 186 -10.86 -8.18 19.75
N TYR A 187 -11.11 -6.87 19.79
CA TYR A 187 -12.33 -6.26 19.25
C TYR A 187 -12.54 -6.60 17.77
N TYR A 188 -11.49 -6.42 16.96
CA TYR A 188 -11.55 -6.70 15.52
C TYR A 188 -11.71 -8.20 15.24
N ALA A 189 -11.02 -9.05 16.00
CA ALA A 189 -11.13 -10.49 15.86
C ALA A 189 -12.54 -10.99 16.15
N GLU A 190 -13.18 -10.47 17.21
CA GLU A 190 -14.56 -10.78 17.56
C GLU A 190 -15.54 -10.36 16.45
N ARG A 191 -15.40 -9.13 15.95
CA ARG A 191 -16.23 -8.63 14.83
C ARG A 191 -16.09 -9.46 13.57
N LEU A 192 -14.90 -9.98 13.30
CA LEU A 192 -14.59 -10.82 12.14
C LEU A 192 -14.88 -12.30 12.38
N LYS A 193 -15.36 -12.68 13.59
CA LYS A 193 -15.65 -14.06 14.00
C LYS A 193 -14.46 -15.00 13.82
N VAL A 194 -13.27 -14.53 14.21
CA VAL A 194 -12.01 -15.30 14.21
C VAL A 194 -11.28 -15.13 15.53
N SER A 195 -10.31 -16.02 15.82
CA SER A 195 -9.46 -15.82 16.99
C SER A 195 -8.44 -14.68 16.76
N PRO A 196 -8.03 -13.92 17.80
CA PRO A 196 -6.99 -12.88 17.70
C PRO A 196 -5.67 -13.41 17.15
N LYS A 197 -5.32 -14.64 17.50
CA LYS A 197 -4.12 -15.33 17.00
C LYS A 197 -4.22 -15.57 15.50
N TYR A 198 -5.37 -16.05 15.02
CA TYR A 198 -5.61 -16.29 13.60
C TYR A 198 -5.60 -14.97 12.81
N LEU A 199 -6.30 -13.94 13.30
CA LEU A 199 -6.30 -12.61 12.67
C LEU A 199 -4.87 -12.07 12.56
N SER A 200 -4.12 -12.07 13.66
CA SER A 200 -2.74 -11.55 13.69
C SER A 200 -1.80 -12.32 12.76
N ALA A 201 -1.88 -13.65 12.73
CA ALA A 201 -1.07 -14.48 11.86
C ALA A 201 -1.44 -14.25 10.37
N THR A 202 -2.74 -14.20 10.06
CA THR A 202 -3.25 -13.97 8.70
C THR A 202 -2.80 -12.62 8.18
N ILE A 203 -3.06 -11.54 8.91
CA ILE A 203 -2.69 -10.19 8.51
C ILE A 203 -1.17 -10.08 8.33
N LYS A 204 -0.36 -10.58 9.29
CA LYS A 204 1.09 -10.50 9.18
C LYS A 204 1.65 -11.31 8.01
N ARG A 205 1.12 -12.51 7.75
CA ARG A 205 1.53 -13.36 6.63
C ARG A 205 1.25 -12.69 5.28
N VAL A 206 0.07 -12.09 5.15
CA VAL A 206 -0.40 -11.52 3.88
C VAL A 206 0.18 -10.14 3.62
N THR A 207 0.32 -9.31 4.66
CA THR A 207 0.70 -7.89 4.51
C THR A 207 2.11 -7.56 4.97
N GLY A 208 2.78 -8.48 5.65
CA GLY A 208 4.05 -8.20 6.33
C GLY A 208 3.93 -7.34 7.59
N HIS A 209 2.75 -6.77 7.88
CA HIS A 209 2.51 -5.84 8.99
C HIS A 209 1.61 -6.45 10.07
N SER A 210 1.67 -5.95 11.30
CA SER A 210 0.78 -6.37 12.37
C SER A 210 -0.60 -5.70 12.26
N VAL A 211 -1.64 -6.33 12.83
CA VAL A 211 -2.97 -5.71 12.98
C VAL A 211 -2.88 -4.37 13.71
N THR A 212 -2.08 -4.32 14.78
CA THR A 212 -1.85 -3.08 15.55
C THR A 212 -1.30 -1.96 14.68
N SER A 213 -0.36 -2.28 13.76
CA SER A 213 0.19 -1.28 12.83
C SER A 213 -0.91 -0.66 11.95
N TYR A 214 -1.89 -1.45 11.51
CA TYR A 214 -3.02 -0.93 10.74
C TYR A 214 -3.98 -0.09 11.59
N ILE A 215 -4.29 -0.54 12.81
CA ILE A 215 -5.08 0.23 13.77
C ILE A 215 -4.41 1.60 14.01
N ASP A 216 -3.10 1.61 14.27
CA ASP A 216 -2.33 2.83 14.49
C ASP A 216 -2.38 3.78 13.28
N ARG A 217 -2.22 3.26 12.06
CA ARG A 217 -2.31 4.07 10.82
C ARG A 217 -3.64 4.79 10.67
N HIS A 218 -4.73 4.19 11.11
CA HIS A 218 -6.06 4.82 11.08
C HIS A 218 -6.33 5.73 12.29
N THR A 219 -5.72 5.43 13.44
CA THR A 219 -5.93 6.18 14.68
C THR A 219 -5.12 7.47 14.74
N ILE A 220 -3.85 7.43 14.29
CA ILE A 220 -2.92 8.55 14.44
C ILE A 220 -3.35 9.81 13.67
N PRO A 221 -3.85 9.75 12.43
CA PRO A 221 -4.40 10.93 11.76
C PRO A 221 -5.53 11.58 12.56
N ILE A 222 -6.50 10.79 13.05
CA ILE A 222 -7.63 11.29 13.88
C ILE A 222 -7.10 11.95 15.16
N LEU A 223 -6.12 11.34 15.81
CA LEU A 223 -5.47 11.91 16.99
C LEU A 223 -4.82 13.26 16.69
N LYS A 224 -4.11 13.39 15.57
CA LYS A 224 -3.50 14.66 15.14
C LYS A 224 -4.54 15.73 14.88
N ASP A 225 -5.64 15.37 14.19
CA ASP A 225 -6.72 16.31 13.91
C ASP A 225 -7.34 16.85 15.21
N TYR A 226 -7.58 15.98 16.19
CA TYR A 226 -8.08 16.42 17.50
C TYR A 226 -7.05 17.25 18.29
N LEU A 227 -5.76 16.92 18.21
CA LEU A 227 -4.72 17.71 18.85
C LEU A 227 -4.58 19.11 18.22
N ASN A 228 -4.85 19.24 16.93
CA ASN A 228 -4.84 20.52 16.23
C ASN A 228 -6.12 21.37 16.49
N ASP A 229 -7.19 20.77 17.00
CA ASP A 229 -8.40 21.51 17.37
C ASP A 229 -8.21 22.15 18.77
N GLU A 230 -7.96 23.46 18.80
CA GLU A 230 -7.76 24.22 20.03
C GLU A 230 -9.00 24.30 20.93
N ARG A 231 -10.18 24.04 20.38
CA ARG A 231 -11.46 24.04 21.14
C ARG A 231 -11.56 22.85 22.09
N LEU A 232 -10.79 21.79 21.85
CA LEU A 232 -10.82 20.58 22.66
C LEU A 232 -9.69 20.60 23.70
N SER A 233 -10.03 20.38 24.97
CA SER A 233 -9.01 20.11 25.99
C SER A 233 -8.40 18.73 25.81
N LEU A 234 -7.20 18.50 26.35
CA LEU A 234 -6.54 17.18 26.28
C LEU A 234 -7.37 16.08 26.97
N THR A 235 -8.13 16.46 28.04
CA THR A 235 -9.07 15.54 28.69
C THR A 235 -10.22 15.16 27.77
N GLN A 236 -10.83 16.15 27.11
CA GLN A 236 -11.89 15.88 26.13
C GLN A 236 -11.41 14.99 24.98
N ILE A 237 -10.20 15.19 24.49
CA ILE A 237 -9.63 14.33 23.44
C ILE A 237 -9.45 12.90 23.94
N ALA A 238 -8.90 12.73 25.16
CA ALA A 238 -8.75 11.42 25.75
C ALA A 238 -10.09 10.70 25.89
N ASP A 239 -11.14 11.41 26.32
CA ASP A 239 -12.49 10.89 26.44
C ASP A 239 -13.12 10.56 25.07
N LEU A 240 -13.03 11.47 24.08
CA LEU A 240 -13.53 11.26 22.71
C LEU A 240 -12.86 10.05 22.01
N MET A 241 -11.62 9.80 22.36
CA MET A 241 -10.86 8.66 21.84
C MET A 241 -10.94 7.43 22.76
N ASN A 242 -11.76 7.43 23.80
CA ASN A 242 -11.95 6.32 24.72
C ASN A 242 -10.63 5.82 25.33
N PHE A 243 -9.78 6.75 25.80
CA PHE A 243 -8.60 6.39 26.59
C PHE A 243 -8.99 6.22 28.06
N THR A 244 -8.50 5.15 28.69
CA THR A 244 -8.79 4.82 30.08
C THR A 244 -8.19 5.80 31.09
N SER A 245 -7.20 6.59 30.69
CA SER A 245 -6.59 7.65 31.49
C SER A 245 -5.77 8.62 30.63
N LEU A 246 -5.63 9.87 31.14
CA LEU A 246 -4.74 10.87 30.54
C LEU A 246 -3.28 10.40 30.48
N SER A 247 -2.82 9.61 31.44
CA SER A 247 -1.47 9.04 31.45
C SER A 247 -1.27 8.05 30.33
N TYR A 248 -2.28 7.24 30.01
CA TYR A 248 -2.23 6.30 28.89
C TYR A 248 -2.31 7.05 27.54
N PHE A 249 -3.18 8.04 27.44
CA PHE A 249 -3.26 8.94 26.30
C PHE A 249 -1.92 9.63 26.00
N SER A 250 -1.28 10.21 27.04
CA SER A 250 0.01 10.88 26.91
C SER A 250 1.12 9.93 26.44
N ARG A 251 1.17 8.70 26.98
CA ARG A 251 2.11 7.68 26.52
C ARG A 251 1.88 7.27 25.05
N CYS A 252 0.62 7.17 24.64
CA CYS A 252 0.26 6.91 23.25
C CYS A 252 0.78 8.01 22.32
N CYS A 253 0.57 9.27 22.68
CA CYS A 253 1.09 10.41 21.92
C CYS A 253 2.63 10.37 21.84
N THR A 254 3.32 10.20 22.95
CA THR A 254 4.78 10.13 22.96
C THR A 254 5.30 8.98 22.10
N LYS A 255 4.66 7.81 22.17
CA LYS A 255 5.05 6.64 21.36
C LYS A 255 4.93 6.91 19.85
N HIS A 256 3.84 7.56 19.41
CA HIS A 256 3.51 7.66 17.98
C HIS A 256 3.85 9.02 17.34
N LEU A 257 3.95 10.08 18.16
CA LEU A 257 4.25 11.43 17.70
C LEU A 257 5.65 11.90 18.12
N GLY A 258 6.34 11.14 18.99
CA GLY A 258 7.67 11.50 19.52
C GLY A 258 7.64 12.55 20.62
N GLN A 259 6.48 13.08 20.99
CA GLN A 259 6.32 14.18 21.95
C GLN A 259 4.99 14.05 22.72
N SER A 260 4.91 14.70 23.88
CA SER A 260 3.66 14.74 24.65
C SER A 260 2.55 15.50 23.93
N PRO A 261 1.27 15.29 24.28
CA PRO A 261 0.15 16.01 23.69
C PRO A 261 0.29 17.54 23.77
N SER A 262 0.80 18.05 24.89
CA SER A 262 1.01 19.48 25.09
C SER A 262 2.14 20.05 24.22
N GLU A 263 3.27 19.33 24.13
CA GLU A 263 4.39 19.71 23.27
C GLU A 263 3.98 19.68 21.80
N TYR A 264 3.19 18.66 21.39
CA TYR A 264 2.67 18.56 20.02
C TYR A 264 1.83 19.79 19.67
N ARG A 265 0.90 20.21 20.53
CA ARG A 265 0.10 21.43 20.33
C ARG A 265 0.96 22.68 20.19
N GLN A 266 1.93 22.86 21.09
CA GLN A 266 2.82 24.04 21.06
C GLN A 266 3.65 24.12 19.77
N SER A 267 4.08 22.97 19.24
CA SER A 267 4.89 22.93 18.01
C SER A 267 4.09 23.11 16.72
N HIS A 268 2.77 22.96 16.76
CA HIS A 268 1.88 23.03 15.59
C HIS A 268 0.89 24.21 15.64
N GLN A 269 0.99 25.09 16.64
CA GLN A 269 0.23 26.34 16.65
C GLN A 269 0.73 27.28 15.54
N PRO A 270 -0.16 27.84 14.70
CA PRO A 270 0.21 28.91 13.80
C PRO A 270 0.71 30.09 14.62
N LYS A 271 1.90 30.61 14.31
CA LYS A 271 2.46 31.83 14.89
C LYS A 271 1.68 33.05 14.44
#